data_23dbf160eac1ba0179dd6b54ac127b07
#
_entry.id   23dbf160eac1ba0179dd6b54ac127b07
#
_cell.length_a   1.000
_cell.length_b   1.000
_cell.length_c   1.000
_cell.angle_alpha   90.00
_cell.angle_beta   90.00
_cell.angle_gamma   90.00
#
_symmetry.space_group_name_H-M   'P 1'
#
loop_
_entity.id
_entity.type
_entity.pdbx_description
1 polymer ?
#
loop_
_entity_poly.entity_id
_entity_poly.type
_entity_poly.pdbx_seq_one_letter_code
_entity_poly.pdbx_strand_id
1 'polypeptide(L)'
;MLRLRLSLLLFVFGTLFNAAKISAEPLRVGVSGLSAEFTPVWAANDRGIFKKYGFETEVITFQGGTQLAQTIISGTVPVGVMGGAYLTAAVRGADLVMIATHMDKFPYSLIVKPAIKRTEDLKGTRLAISRFGSASDAGLRVSLQKLGVNPEKDVTILQVGGQTSRFAALKAGTVDGTVVIPPLSGAAQRLGYNVLINMTKLGIPYPQEGVVVSRQFLAARRDSVMRFLKAYLEGVKELKTDREFAIAVMASHLRMDPKKDREALEDSFQEVVIEQMLKIPQINLEAVKVALDLLGKDRPANASTNPRDYVDGSLMQELIKSGFAENLYR
;
A
#
# COMPACT_ATOMS: atom_id res chain seq x y z
N MET A 1 69.52 15.97 -57.09
CA MET A 1 69.37 15.56 -55.67
C MET A 1 68.02 16.00 -55.14
N LEU A 2 67.05 15.12 -55.19
CA LEU A 2 65.63 15.40 -54.89
C LEU A 2 65.32 14.88 -53.49
N ARG A 3 65.02 15.77 -52.54
CA ARG A 3 64.67 15.38 -51.17
C ARG A 3 63.15 15.21 -51.05
N LEU A 4 62.74 13.97 -50.93
CA LEU A 4 61.35 13.56 -50.69
C LEU A 4 61.01 13.84 -49.22
N ARG A 5 60.03 14.74 -48.93
CA ARG A 5 59.47 14.95 -47.56
C ARG A 5 58.21 14.10 -47.41
N LEU A 6 58.31 13.08 -46.57
CA LEU A 6 57.21 12.20 -46.18
C LEU A 6 56.41 12.89 -45.05
N SER A 7 55.21 13.38 -45.34
CA SER A 7 54.33 13.94 -44.34
C SER A 7 53.44 12.83 -43.77
N LEU A 8 53.66 12.49 -42.47
CA LEU A 8 52.90 11.51 -41.73
C LEU A 8 51.61 12.18 -41.22
N LEU A 9 50.46 11.88 -41.84
CA LEU A 9 49.14 12.28 -41.38
C LEU A 9 48.70 11.32 -40.25
N LEU A 10 48.75 11.79 -39.00
CA LEU A 10 48.10 11.11 -37.84
C LEU A 10 46.59 11.32 -37.91
N PHE A 11 45.87 10.28 -38.31
CA PHE A 11 44.40 10.23 -38.17
C PHE A 11 44.05 9.90 -36.71
N VAL A 12 43.71 10.92 -35.92
CA VAL A 12 43.16 10.72 -34.58
C VAL A 12 41.70 10.33 -34.75
N PHE A 13 41.41 9.03 -34.63
CA PHE A 13 40.03 8.51 -34.55
C PHE A 13 39.50 8.84 -33.16
N GLY A 14 38.86 9.99 -33.04
CA GLY A 14 38.09 10.35 -31.85
C GLY A 14 36.83 9.46 -31.76
N THR A 15 36.88 8.40 -30.99
CA THR A 15 35.69 7.66 -30.61
C THR A 15 34.82 8.55 -29.72
N LEU A 16 33.85 9.21 -30.36
CA LEU A 16 32.73 9.83 -29.62
C LEU A 16 31.97 8.73 -28.89
N PHE A 17 32.29 8.54 -27.62
CA PHE A 17 31.42 7.83 -26.70
C PHE A 17 30.11 8.63 -26.63
N ASN A 18 29.13 8.29 -27.45
CA ASN A 18 27.74 8.67 -27.26
C ASN A 18 27.28 7.96 -25.99
N ALA A 19 27.45 8.61 -24.84
CA ALA A 19 26.72 8.23 -23.63
C ALA A 19 25.23 8.40 -23.98
N ALA A 20 24.61 7.33 -24.43
CA ALA A 20 23.16 7.28 -24.55
C ALA A 20 22.60 7.73 -23.19
N LYS A 21 22.00 8.92 -23.14
CA LYS A 21 21.18 9.32 -22.00
C LYS A 21 20.12 8.23 -21.85
N ILE A 22 20.29 7.33 -20.89
CA ILE A 22 19.25 6.39 -20.53
C ILE A 22 18.08 7.27 -20.06
N SER A 23 17.11 7.46 -20.95
CA SER A 23 15.87 8.16 -20.61
C SER A 23 15.22 7.38 -19.47
N ALA A 24 14.88 8.08 -18.41
CA ALA A 24 14.16 7.46 -17.29
C ALA A 24 12.86 6.82 -17.81
N GLU A 25 12.59 5.59 -17.38
CA GLU A 25 11.37 4.86 -17.75
C GLU A 25 10.17 5.51 -17.03
N PRO A 26 9.14 5.97 -17.78
CA PRO A 26 7.94 6.50 -17.13
C PRO A 26 7.20 5.38 -16.41
N LEU A 27 6.85 5.61 -15.12
CA LEU A 27 6.18 4.62 -14.31
C LEU A 27 5.05 5.26 -13.49
N ARG A 28 3.81 4.81 -13.72
CA ARG A 28 2.68 5.15 -12.87
C ARG A 28 2.57 4.16 -11.74
N VAL A 29 2.52 4.69 -10.51
CA VAL A 29 2.33 3.90 -9.30
C VAL A 29 1.04 4.34 -8.61
N GLY A 30 0.09 3.43 -8.45
CA GLY A 30 -1.15 3.70 -7.74
C GLY A 30 -1.03 3.38 -6.25
N VAL A 31 -1.61 4.22 -5.40
CA VAL A 31 -1.83 3.91 -3.98
C VAL A 31 -3.32 3.91 -3.68
N SER A 32 -3.79 2.94 -2.88
CA SER A 32 -5.23 2.71 -2.69
C SER A 32 -5.90 3.66 -1.69
N GLY A 33 -5.17 4.68 -1.23
CA GLY A 33 -5.71 5.65 -0.28
C GLY A 33 -4.74 6.75 0.09
N LEU A 34 -5.16 7.58 1.02
CA LEU A 34 -4.36 8.65 1.62
C LEU A 34 -4.23 8.35 3.12
N SER A 35 -3.15 7.67 3.50
CA SER A 35 -2.88 7.25 4.87
C SER A 35 -1.40 6.90 5.07
N ALA A 36 -0.95 6.78 6.32
CA ALA A 36 0.45 6.55 6.66
C ALA A 36 1.02 5.21 6.11
N GLU A 37 0.17 4.26 5.77
CA GLU A 37 0.59 2.97 5.19
C GLU A 37 1.20 3.08 3.78
N PHE A 38 0.96 4.20 3.04
CA PHE A 38 1.52 4.41 1.71
C PHE A 38 2.85 5.17 1.71
N THR A 39 3.36 5.53 2.88
CA THR A 39 4.63 6.25 3.02
C THR A 39 5.82 5.61 2.30
N PRO A 40 5.95 4.27 2.12
CA PRO A 40 7.07 3.71 1.36
C PRO A 40 7.18 4.23 -0.08
N VAL A 41 6.03 4.38 -0.77
CA VAL A 41 6.01 4.93 -2.14
C VAL A 41 6.37 6.41 -2.13
N TRP A 42 5.79 7.17 -1.21
CA TRP A 42 6.08 8.60 -1.10
C TRP A 42 7.52 8.87 -0.72
N ALA A 43 8.06 8.11 0.24
CA ALA A 43 9.46 8.22 0.66
C ALA A 43 10.43 7.91 -0.49
N ALA A 44 10.18 6.85 -1.26
CA ALA A 44 10.99 6.51 -2.43
C ALA A 44 10.92 7.60 -3.50
N ASN A 45 9.77 8.23 -3.69
CA ASN A 45 9.60 9.33 -4.63
C ASN A 45 10.31 10.61 -4.15
N ASP A 46 10.07 11.03 -2.91
CA ASP A 46 10.57 12.29 -2.34
C ASP A 46 12.10 12.31 -2.18
N ARG A 47 12.71 11.16 -1.85
CA ARG A 47 14.17 10.98 -1.82
C ARG A 47 14.79 10.79 -3.21
N GLY A 48 13.99 10.77 -4.28
CA GLY A 48 14.49 10.52 -5.64
C GLY A 48 15.00 9.09 -5.86
N ILE A 49 14.59 8.13 -5.00
CA ILE A 49 15.06 6.74 -5.10
C ILE A 49 14.54 6.10 -6.38
N PHE A 50 13.31 6.38 -6.80
CA PHE A 50 12.80 5.89 -8.09
C PHE A 50 13.67 6.37 -9.26
N LYS A 51 14.14 7.64 -9.24
CA LYS A 51 15.08 8.17 -10.26
C LYS A 51 16.42 7.44 -10.24
N LYS A 52 16.96 7.12 -9.05
CA LYS A 52 18.17 6.31 -8.87
C LYS A 52 18.04 4.95 -9.56
N TYR A 53 16.86 4.36 -9.56
CA TYR A 53 16.56 3.08 -10.23
C TYR A 53 16.05 3.24 -11.66
N GLY A 54 16.19 4.44 -12.26
CA GLY A 54 15.91 4.70 -13.66
C GLY A 54 14.45 4.95 -13.99
N PHE A 55 13.62 5.39 -13.02
CA PHE A 55 12.22 5.72 -13.25
C PHE A 55 11.92 7.20 -13.15
N GLU A 56 11.04 7.67 -14.03
CA GLU A 56 10.29 8.90 -13.86
C GLU A 56 8.87 8.54 -13.38
N THR A 57 8.61 8.78 -12.10
CA THR A 57 7.44 8.21 -11.41
C THR A 57 6.34 9.22 -11.25
N GLU A 58 5.09 8.82 -11.59
CA GLU A 58 3.85 9.50 -11.27
C GLU A 58 3.10 8.68 -10.21
N VAL A 59 2.92 9.23 -8.99
CA VAL A 59 2.17 8.57 -7.91
C VAL A 59 0.73 9.05 -7.93
N ILE A 60 -0.22 8.12 -8.10
CA ILE A 60 -1.66 8.41 -8.23
C ILE A 60 -2.41 7.82 -7.04
N THR A 61 -3.17 8.68 -6.34
CA THR A 61 -3.99 8.25 -5.18
C THR A 61 -5.42 7.93 -5.61
N PHE A 62 -5.90 6.74 -5.22
CA PHE A 62 -7.25 6.24 -5.48
C PHE A 62 -8.12 6.28 -4.21
N GLN A 63 -9.45 6.21 -4.39
CA GLN A 63 -10.42 6.21 -3.29
C GLN A 63 -10.75 4.78 -2.78
N GLY A 64 -9.79 3.88 -2.85
CA GLY A 64 -9.88 2.50 -2.39
C GLY A 64 -9.26 1.49 -3.36
N GLY A 65 -8.88 0.33 -2.82
CA GLY A 65 -8.18 -0.71 -3.56
C GLY A 65 -8.98 -1.29 -4.73
N THR A 66 -10.30 -1.37 -4.63
CA THR A 66 -11.15 -1.88 -5.72
C THR A 66 -11.04 -1.03 -7.00
N GLN A 67 -10.97 0.31 -6.83
CA GLN A 67 -10.78 1.21 -7.96
C GLN A 67 -9.36 1.08 -8.55
N LEU A 68 -8.34 0.98 -7.70
CA LEU A 68 -6.97 0.78 -8.15
C LEU A 68 -6.81 -0.57 -8.88
N ALA A 69 -7.42 -1.65 -8.39
CA ALA A 69 -7.38 -2.96 -9.06
C ALA A 69 -7.85 -2.87 -10.51
N GLN A 70 -8.94 -2.14 -10.77
CA GLN A 70 -9.47 -1.94 -12.12
C GLN A 70 -8.47 -1.22 -13.05
N THR A 71 -7.69 -0.26 -12.54
CA THR A 71 -6.69 0.46 -13.34
C THR A 71 -5.43 -0.38 -13.62
N ILE A 72 -5.09 -1.33 -12.72
CA ILE A 72 -4.02 -2.30 -13.00
C ILE A 72 -4.49 -3.30 -14.08
N ILE A 73 -5.73 -3.80 -13.98
CA ILE A 73 -6.33 -4.71 -14.96
C ILE A 73 -6.37 -4.07 -16.36
N SER A 74 -6.71 -2.78 -16.45
CA SER A 74 -6.70 -2.04 -17.73
C SER A 74 -5.30 -1.68 -18.25
N GLY A 75 -4.25 -1.90 -17.46
CA GLY A 75 -2.87 -1.52 -17.79
C GLY A 75 -2.56 -0.02 -17.68
N THR A 76 -3.53 0.81 -17.26
CA THR A 76 -3.33 2.26 -17.11
C THR A 76 -2.34 2.59 -16.00
N VAL A 77 -2.35 1.84 -14.90
CA VAL A 77 -1.42 1.91 -13.79
C VAL A 77 -0.79 0.52 -13.61
N PRO A 78 0.46 0.31 -14.03
CA PRO A 78 1.05 -1.03 -14.04
C PRO A 78 1.42 -1.57 -12.65
N VAL A 79 1.66 -0.69 -11.68
CA VAL A 79 2.04 -1.05 -10.31
C VAL A 79 1.10 -0.39 -9.31
N GLY A 80 0.50 -1.17 -8.44
CA GLY A 80 -0.35 -0.66 -7.36
C GLY A 80 0.16 -1.08 -5.98
N VAL A 81 0.03 -0.19 -5.01
CA VAL A 81 0.18 -0.53 -3.58
C VAL A 81 -1.21 -0.54 -2.97
N MET A 82 -1.64 -1.75 -2.59
CA MET A 82 -3.01 -2.03 -2.13
C MET A 82 -3.08 -3.29 -1.29
N GLY A 83 -4.15 -3.40 -0.51
CA GLY A 83 -4.46 -4.59 0.27
C GLY A 83 -5.31 -5.61 -0.47
N GLY A 84 -6.06 -6.40 0.28
CA GLY A 84 -6.82 -7.56 -0.20
C GLY A 84 -7.85 -7.33 -1.31
N ALA A 85 -8.07 -6.09 -1.75
CA ALA A 85 -8.97 -5.80 -2.88
C ALA A 85 -8.51 -6.46 -4.20
N TYR A 86 -7.19 -6.64 -4.41
CA TYR A 86 -6.68 -7.40 -5.55
C TYR A 86 -7.19 -8.84 -5.56
N LEU A 87 -7.25 -9.44 -4.36
CA LEU A 87 -7.68 -10.83 -4.18
C LEU A 87 -9.16 -11.01 -4.57
N THR A 88 -10.01 -10.04 -4.20
CA THR A 88 -11.43 -10.01 -4.62
C THR A 88 -11.59 -10.03 -6.13
N ALA A 89 -10.70 -9.38 -6.87
CA ALA A 89 -10.69 -9.41 -8.33
C ALA A 89 -10.04 -10.70 -8.88
N ALA A 90 -8.92 -11.13 -8.29
CA ALA A 90 -8.16 -12.28 -8.74
C ALA A 90 -8.94 -13.61 -8.60
N VAL A 91 -9.71 -13.80 -7.52
CA VAL A 91 -10.59 -14.99 -7.37
C VAL A 91 -11.68 -15.05 -8.45
N ARG A 92 -11.99 -13.93 -9.10
CA ARG A 92 -12.93 -13.84 -10.23
C ARG A 92 -12.26 -13.91 -11.60
N GLY A 93 -10.96 -14.27 -11.61
CA GLY A 93 -10.18 -14.47 -12.84
C GLY A 93 -9.42 -13.25 -13.34
N ALA A 94 -9.36 -12.15 -12.57
CA ALA A 94 -8.51 -11.03 -12.94
C ALA A 94 -7.02 -11.43 -12.85
N ASP A 95 -6.23 -10.98 -13.84
CA ASP A 95 -4.78 -11.24 -13.91
C ASP A 95 -4.01 -10.34 -12.94
N LEU A 96 -4.22 -10.54 -11.64
CA LEU A 96 -3.55 -9.79 -10.58
C LEU A 96 -2.79 -10.71 -9.63
N VAL A 97 -1.62 -10.26 -9.21
CA VAL A 97 -0.78 -10.97 -8.26
C VAL A 97 -0.09 -10.01 -7.31
N MET A 98 -0.05 -10.34 -6.01
CA MET A 98 0.75 -9.62 -5.04
C MET A 98 2.17 -10.16 -5.01
N ILE A 99 3.16 -9.27 -5.12
CA ILE A 99 4.59 -9.63 -5.23
C ILE A 99 5.42 -9.28 -3.99
N ALA A 100 4.89 -8.42 -3.12
CA ALA A 100 5.49 -8.06 -1.85
C ALA A 100 4.41 -7.56 -0.89
N THR A 101 4.58 -7.75 0.42
CA THR A 101 3.65 -7.28 1.46
C THR A 101 4.44 -6.58 2.55
N HIS A 102 4.21 -5.29 2.78
CA HIS A 102 4.87 -4.54 3.84
C HIS A 102 4.01 -4.38 5.11
N MET A 103 2.70 -4.65 5.01
CA MET A 103 1.80 -4.75 6.16
C MET A 103 0.90 -5.98 6.00
N ASP A 104 1.04 -6.93 6.93
CA ASP A 104 0.41 -8.24 6.86
C ASP A 104 -0.63 -8.49 7.97
N LYS A 105 -1.15 -7.42 8.60
CA LYS A 105 -2.19 -7.45 9.64
C LYS A 105 -3.15 -6.28 9.46
N PHE A 106 -4.36 -6.41 9.99
CA PHE A 106 -5.33 -5.30 10.00
C PHE A 106 -4.88 -4.17 10.95
N PRO A 107 -4.75 -2.93 10.44
CA PRO A 107 -4.37 -1.76 11.25
C PRO A 107 -5.58 -0.94 11.73
N TYR A 108 -6.80 -1.44 11.56
CA TYR A 108 -8.01 -0.63 11.74
C TYR A 108 -8.44 -0.47 13.18
N SER A 109 -8.94 0.73 13.50
CA SER A 109 -9.82 1.00 14.62
C SER A 109 -11.24 1.25 14.10
N LEU A 110 -12.26 0.57 14.66
CA LEU A 110 -13.66 0.90 14.44
C LEU A 110 -14.02 2.08 15.35
N ILE A 111 -14.18 3.25 14.74
CA ILE A 111 -14.60 4.47 15.41
C ILE A 111 -16.07 4.73 15.16
N VAL A 112 -16.76 5.21 16.18
CA VAL A 112 -18.21 5.46 16.17
C VAL A 112 -18.55 6.77 16.89
N LYS A 113 -19.76 7.29 16.64
CA LYS A 113 -20.29 8.47 17.33
C LYS A 113 -20.20 8.33 18.85
N PRO A 114 -20.06 9.45 19.61
CA PRO A 114 -19.99 9.42 21.08
C PRO A 114 -21.19 8.75 21.77
N ALA A 115 -22.36 8.76 21.13
CA ALA A 115 -23.58 8.13 21.63
C ALA A 115 -23.51 6.59 21.64
N ILE A 116 -22.67 5.99 20.76
CA ILE A 116 -22.48 4.54 20.68
C ILE A 116 -21.35 4.16 21.62
N LYS A 117 -21.69 3.53 22.74
CA LYS A 117 -20.72 3.20 23.80
C LYS A 117 -20.45 1.72 23.93
N ARG A 118 -21.37 0.89 23.46
CA ARG A 118 -21.34 -0.57 23.60
C ARG A 118 -21.66 -1.23 22.27
N THR A 119 -21.35 -2.49 22.16
CA THR A 119 -21.62 -3.30 20.96
C THR A 119 -23.10 -3.34 20.59
N GLU A 120 -23.98 -3.39 21.59
CA GLU A 120 -25.44 -3.45 21.40
C GLU A 120 -25.98 -2.18 20.70
N ASP A 121 -25.31 -1.04 20.91
CA ASP A 121 -25.69 0.25 20.32
C ASP A 121 -25.40 0.30 18.81
N LEU A 122 -24.70 -0.70 18.25
CA LEU A 122 -24.42 -0.79 16.81
C LEU A 122 -25.64 -1.21 15.97
N LYS A 123 -26.65 -1.84 16.57
CA LYS A 123 -27.81 -2.30 15.81
C LYS A 123 -28.56 -1.14 15.14
N GLY A 124 -28.85 -1.32 13.85
CA GLY A 124 -29.52 -0.31 13.02
C GLY A 124 -28.64 0.86 12.59
N THR A 125 -27.33 0.86 12.94
CA THR A 125 -26.42 1.95 12.55
C THR A 125 -25.96 1.85 11.11
N ARG A 126 -25.49 3.00 10.58
CA ARG A 126 -24.90 3.14 9.24
C ARG A 126 -23.39 3.20 9.38
N LEU A 127 -22.68 2.25 8.82
CA LEU A 127 -21.23 2.16 8.92
C LEU A 127 -20.59 2.34 7.53
N ALA A 128 -19.51 3.13 7.46
CA ALA A 128 -18.90 3.48 6.19
C ALA A 128 -17.67 2.63 5.86
N ILE A 129 -17.56 2.27 4.59
CA ILE A 129 -16.39 1.64 3.97
C ILE A 129 -15.96 2.41 2.72
N SER A 130 -14.78 2.09 2.14
CA SER A 130 -14.41 2.70 0.87
C SER A 130 -15.26 2.13 -0.28
N ARG A 131 -15.22 0.84 -0.49
CA ARG A 131 -16.04 0.07 -1.45
C ARG A 131 -16.16 -1.37 -0.97
N PHE A 132 -17.19 -2.06 -1.41
CA PHE A 132 -17.31 -3.50 -1.16
C PHE A 132 -16.12 -4.25 -1.75
N GLY A 133 -15.62 -5.26 -1.03
CA GLY A 133 -14.43 -6.04 -1.36
C GLY A 133 -13.09 -5.32 -1.14
N SER A 134 -13.08 -4.13 -0.53
CA SER A 134 -11.84 -3.43 -0.14
C SER A 134 -11.32 -3.90 1.23
N ALA A 135 -10.09 -3.51 1.57
CA ALA A 135 -9.52 -3.78 2.90
C ALA A 135 -10.36 -3.18 4.04
N SER A 136 -10.96 -1.98 3.83
CA SER A 136 -11.85 -1.38 4.84
C SER A 136 -13.18 -2.13 4.99
N ASP A 137 -13.69 -2.77 3.96
CA ASP A 137 -14.86 -3.64 4.05
C ASP A 137 -14.53 -4.91 4.84
N ALA A 138 -13.44 -5.59 4.49
CA ALA A 138 -12.96 -6.75 5.23
C ALA A 138 -12.69 -6.40 6.71
N GLY A 139 -11.98 -5.30 6.97
CA GLY A 139 -11.69 -4.83 8.33
C GLY A 139 -12.94 -4.50 9.13
N LEU A 140 -13.93 -3.82 8.54
CA LEU A 140 -15.21 -3.54 9.22
C LEU A 140 -15.96 -4.84 9.54
N ARG A 141 -16.09 -5.76 8.58
CA ARG A 141 -16.78 -7.03 8.78
C ARG A 141 -16.15 -7.88 9.88
N VAL A 142 -14.81 -7.98 9.88
CA VAL A 142 -14.06 -8.69 10.93
C VAL A 142 -14.25 -8.00 12.27
N SER A 143 -14.22 -6.66 12.33
CA SER A 143 -14.47 -5.91 13.56
C SER A 143 -15.86 -6.23 14.12
N LEU A 144 -16.90 -6.19 13.28
CA LEU A 144 -18.27 -6.48 13.69
C LEU A 144 -18.42 -7.94 14.17
N GLN A 145 -17.86 -8.90 13.45
CA GLN A 145 -17.88 -10.32 13.85
C GLN A 145 -17.18 -10.55 15.19
N LYS A 146 -16.05 -9.88 15.44
CA LYS A 146 -15.34 -9.94 16.73
C LYS A 146 -16.15 -9.35 17.88
N LEU A 147 -17.01 -8.39 17.59
CA LEU A 147 -17.95 -7.79 18.54
C LEU A 147 -19.27 -8.56 18.64
N GLY A 148 -19.44 -9.68 17.92
CA GLY A 148 -20.70 -10.46 17.93
C GLY A 148 -21.84 -9.81 17.16
N VAL A 149 -21.56 -8.83 16.29
CA VAL A 149 -22.52 -8.13 15.42
C VAL A 149 -22.53 -8.76 14.04
N ASN A 150 -23.72 -9.07 13.53
CA ASN A 150 -23.87 -9.60 12.18
C ASN A 150 -23.82 -8.45 11.15
N PRO A 151 -22.77 -8.39 10.27
CA PRO A 151 -22.61 -7.29 9.33
C PRO A 151 -23.69 -7.23 8.24
N GLU A 152 -24.44 -8.32 8.01
CA GLU A 152 -25.49 -8.39 6.97
C GLU A 152 -26.89 -8.07 7.51
N LYS A 153 -27.09 -8.15 8.83
CA LYS A 153 -28.42 -8.06 9.44
C LYS A 153 -28.55 -6.91 10.44
N ASP A 154 -27.47 -6.64 11.19
CA ASP A 154 -27.55 -5.74 12.33
C ASP A 154 -27.17 -4.30 11.99
N VAL A 155 -26.48 -4.06 10.85
CA VAL A 155 -26.00 -2.74 10.44
C VAL A 155 -26.23 -2.49 8.95
N THR A 156 -26.20 -1.22 8.54
CA THR A 156 -26.18 -0.83 7.12
C THR A 156 -24.77 -0.41 6.72
N ILE A 157 -24.15 -1.11 5.77
CA ILE A 157 -22.81 -0.76 5.29
C ILE A 157 -22.93 0.12 4.04
N LEU A 158 -22.28 1.30 4.07
CA LEU A 158 -22.34 2.31 3.01
C LEU A 158 -20.96 2.54 2.37
N GLN A 159 -20.92 2.62 1.04
CA GLN A 159 -19.73 2.99 0.30
C GLN A 159 -19.57 4.51 0.25
N VAL A 160 -18.53 5.06 0.90
CA VAL A 160 -18.30 6.51 1.03
C VAL A 160 -16.97 6.95 0.41
N GLY A 161 -16.05 6.00 0.14
CA GLY A 161 -14.74 6.31 -0.43
C GLY A 161 -13.60 6.23 0.59
N GLY A 162 -12.51 6.97 0.35
CA GLY A 162 -11.29 6.93 1.16
C GLY A 162 -11.54 7.26 2.64
N GLN A 163 -10.58 6.92 3.52
CA GLN A 163 -10.78 7.10 4.97
C GLN A 163 -11.04 8.56 5.37
N THR A 164 -10.46 9.54 4.67
CA THR A 164 -10.72 10.98 4.91
C THR A 164 -12.19 11.32 4.63
N SER A 165 -12.76 10.81 3.53
CA SER A 165 -14.17 11.01 3.17
C SER A 165 -15.10 10.32 4.18
N ARG A 166 -14.75 9.09 4.61
CA ARG A 166 -15.53 8.37 5.64
C ARG A 166 -15.53 9.08 6.97
N PHE A 167 -14.38 9.61 7.38
CA PHE A 167 -14.28 10.39 8.62
C PHE A 167 -15.04 11.72 8.52
N ALA A 168 -15.02 12.38 7.37
CA ALA A 168 -15.84 13.58 7.13
C ALA A 168 -17.34 13.25 7.21
N ALA A 169 -17.79 12.13 6.64
CA ALA A 169 -19.17 11.65 6.73
C ALA A 169 -19.58 11.33 8.19
N LEU A 170 -18.68 10.75 8.98
CA LEU A 170 -18.89 10.51 10.41
C LEU A 170 -19.05 11.84 11.19
N LYS A 171 -18.18 12.83 10.93
CA LYS A 171 -18.29 14.16 11.52
C LYS A 171 -19.58 14.89 11.15
N ALA A 172 -20.01 14.75 9.89
CA ALA A 172 -21.28 15.32 9.40
C ALA A 172 -22.52 14.58 9.89
N GLY A 173 -22.37 13.43 10.58
CA GLY A 173 -23.48 12.62 11.08
C GLY A 173 -24.24 11.82 10.01
N THR A 174 -23.74 11.76 8.77
CA THR A 174 -24.36 10.97 7.69
C THR A 174 -24.13 9.48 7.86
N VAL A 175 -23.08 9.09 8.58
CA VAL A 175 -22.83 7.72 9.04
C VAL A 175 -22.59 7.72 10.56
N ASP A 176 -22.70 6.57 11.18
CA ASP A 176 -22.63 6.42 12.63
C ASP A 176 -21.28 5.86 13.09
N GLY A 177 -20.52 5.26 12.17
CA GLY A 177 -19.16 4.76 12.41
C GLY A 177 -18.42 4.39 11.13
N THR A 178 -17.13 4.14 11.28
CA THR A 178 -16.25 3.66 10.20
C THR A 178 -14.96 3.07 10.76
N VAL A 179 -14.25 2.30 9.94
CA VAL A 179 -12.88 1.87 10.25
C VAL A 179 -11.87 2.85 9.67
N VAL A 180 -10.89 3.24 10.48
CA VAL A 180 -9.79 4.12 10.10
C VAL A 180 -8.47 3.63 10.69
N ILE A 181 -7.38 4.16 10.17
CA ILE A 181 -6.02 3.94 10.68
C ILE A 181 -5.38 5.27 11.07
N PRO A 182 -4.25 5.29 11.78
CA PRO A 182 -3.52 6.52 12.08
C PRO A 182 -3.20 7.35 10.81
N PRO A 183 -3.20 8.68 10.92
CA PRO A 183 -3.45 9.50 12.11
C PRO A 183 -4.93 9.72 12.46
N LEU A 184 -5.87 9.27 11.62
CA LEU A 184 -7.29 9.57 11.80
C LEU A 184 -7.91 8.86 13.02
N SER A 185 -7.44 7.67 13.39
CA SER A 185 -7.89 6.99 14.62
C SER A 185 -7.60 7.81 15.87
N GLY A 186 -6.39 8.35 16.02
CA GLY A 186 -6.02 9.23 17.12
C GLY A 186 -6.78 10.57 17.08
N ALA A 187 -6.92 11.16 15.88
CA ALA A 187 -7.69 12.39 15.72
C ALA A 187 -9.16 12.21 16.14
N ALA A 188 -9.77 11.08 15.78
CA ALA A 188 -11.15 10.76 16.18
C ALA A 188 -11.29 10.67 17.71
N GLN A 189 -10.36 10.02 18.38
CA GLN A 189 -10.38 9.90 19.85
C GLN A 189 -10.27 11.28 20.53
N ARG A 190 -9.36 12.15 20.06
CA ARG A 190 -9.24 13.53 20.57
C ARG A 190 -10.50 14.38 20.35
N LEU A 191 -11.29 14.07 19.32
CA LEU A 191 -12.59 14.69 19.05
C LEU A 191 -13.76 14.04 19.82
N GLY A 192 -13.51 13.08 20.71
CA GLY A 192 -14.51 12.44 21.55
C GLY A 192 -15.28 11.28 20.88
N TYR A 193 -14.83 10.79 19.70
CA TYR A 193 -15.41 9.59 19.11
C TYR A 193 -14.92 8.33 19.86
N ASN A 194 -15.80 7.36 20.00
CA ASN A 194 -15.46 6.11 20.68
C ASN A 194 -14.75 5.15 19.74
N VAL A 195 -13.76 4.44 20.25
CA VAL A 195 -13.12 3.28 19.60
C VAL A 195 -13.71 2.02 20.23
N LEU A 196 -14.54 1.29 19.48
CA LEU A 196 -15.14 0.05 19.98
C LEU A 196 -14.19 -1.14 19.89
N ILE A 197 -13.31 -1.16 18.88
CA ILE A 197 -12.30 -2.18 18.72
C ILE A 197 -11.07 -1.59 18.01
N ASN A 198 -9.88 -1.95 18.47
CA ASN A 198 -8.61 -1.70 17.79
C ASN A 198 -8.04 -3.03 17.32
N MET A 199 -8.09 -3.27 16.00
CA MET A 199 -7.67 -4.54 15.39
C MET A 199 -6.16 -4.72 15.38
N THR A 200 -5.37 -3.64 15.45
CA THR A 200 -3.91 -3.70 15.56
C THR A 200 -3.50 -4.58 16.74
N LYS A 201 -4.20 -4.43 17.88
CA LYS A 201 -3.95 -5.20 19.10
C LYS A 201 -4.35 -6.68 19.00
N LEU A 202 -5.18 -7.03 18.03
CA LEU A 202 -5.63 -8.41 17.83
C LEU A 202 -4.67 -9.22 16.96
N GLY A 203 -3.77 -8.57 16.24
CA GLY A 203 -2.76 -9.23 15.40
C GLY A 203 -3.32 -10.13 14.30
N ILE A 204 -4.54 -9.86 13.82
CA ILE A 204 -5.23 -10.70 12.81
C ILE A 204 -4.48 -10.60 11.49
N PRO A 205 -3.96 -11.73 10.95
CA PRO A 205 -3.27 -11.73 9.67
C PRO A 205 -4.20 -11.27 8.54
N TYR A 206 -3.70 -10.38 7.68
CA TYR A 206 -4.40 -9.92 6.49
C TYR A 206 -3.39 -9.23 5.55
N PRO A 207 -3.42 -9.45 4.22
CA PRO A 207 -2.53 -8.75 3.29
C PRO A 207 -3.00 -7.30 3.15
N GLN A 208 -2.69 -6.49 4.17
CA GLN A 208 -3.23 -5.14 4.33
C GLN A 208 -2.70 -4.19 3.27
N GLU A 209 -1.37 -4.16 3.09
CA GLU A 209 -0.78 -3.35 2.02
C GLU A 209 0.46 -4.05 1.46
N GLY A 210 0.52 -4.08 0.12
CA GLY A 210 1.61 -4.69 -0.62
C GLY A 210 1.61 -4.25 -2.08
N VAL A 211 2.65 -4.65 -2.79
CA VAL A 211 2.82 -4.36 -4.22
C VAL A 211 2.06 -5.38 -5.04
N VAL A 212 1.18 -4.89 -5.90
CA VAL A 212 0.34 -5.68 -6.81
C VAL A 212 0.60 -5.26 -8.25
N VAL A 213 0.73 -6.24 -9.12
CA VAL A 213 0.89 -6.08 -10.58
C VAL A 213 0.01 -7.10 -11.31
N SER A 214 -0.13 -6.97 -12.63
CA SER A 214 -0.64 -8.09 -13.43
C SER A 214 0.49 -9.10 -13.68
N ARG A 215 0.15 -10.40 -13.79
CA ARG A 215 1.14 -11.44 -14.17
C ARG A 215 1.72 -11.17 -15.55
N GLN A 216 0.90 -10.65 -16.46
CA GLN A 216 1.36 -10.23 -17.79
C GLN A 216 2.43 -9.15 -17.69
N PHE A 217 2.23 -8.11 -16.88
CA PHE A 217 3.22 -7.05 -16.67
C PHE A 217 4.49 -7.59 -16.01
N LEU A 218 4.34 -8.44 -14.98
CA LEU A 218 5.46 -9.09 -14.30
C LEU A 218 6.32 -9.90 -15.28
N ALA A 219 5.70 -10.70 -16.13
CA ALA A 219 6.42 -11.52 -17.12
C ALA A 219 7.10 -10.67 -18.20
N ALA A 220 6.40 -9.64 -18.72
CA ALA A 220 6.91 -8.81 -19.81
C ALA A 220 7.98 -7.80 -19.36
N ARG A 221 7.95 -7.36 -18.08
CA ARG A 221 8.76 -6.26 -17.54
C ARG A 221 9.48 -6.64 -16.24
N ARG A 222 9.95 -7.90 -16.15
CA ARG A 222 10.56 -8.45 -14.92
C ARG A 222 11.68 -7.58 -14.36
N ASP A 223 12.54 -7.03 -15.21
CA ASP A 223 13.62 -6.12 -14.79
C ASP A 223 13.07 -4.82 -14.19
N SER A 224 12.09 -4.19 -14.84
CA SER A 224 11.44 -2.98 -14.30
C SER A 224 10.79 -3.26 -12.96
N VAL A 225 10.11 -4.40 -12.77
CA VAL A 225 9.51 -4.80 -11.49
C VAL A 225 10.59 -5.05 -10.44
N MET A 226 11.71 -5.67 -10.80
CA MET A 226 12.85 -5.86 -9.89
C MET A 226 13.44 -4.53 -9.43
N ARG A 227 13.68 -3.59 -10.37
CA ARG A 227 14.18 -2.24 -10.04
C ARG A 227 13.19 -1.46 -9.17
N PHE A 228 11.89 -1.58 -9.44
CA PHE A 228 10.84 -1.00 -8.60
C PHE A 228 10.89 -1.57 -7.17
N LEU A 229 10.98 -2.88 -7.00
CA LEU A 229 11.06 -3.51 -5.69
C LEU A 229 12.31 -3.08 -4.92
N LYS A 230 13.45 -2.91 -5.58
CA LYS A 230 14.67 -2.34 -4.96
C LYS A 230 14.42 -0.93 -4.43
N ALA A 231 13.83 -0.07 -5.26
CA ALA A 231 13.49 1.30 -4.86
C ALA A 231 12.48 1.32 -3.70
N TYR A 232 11.49 0.45 -3.75
CA TYR A 232 10.48 0.30 -2.71
C TYR A 232 11.07 -0.13 -1.36
N LEU A 233 11.98 -1.11 -1.36
CA LEU A 233 12.73 -1.56 -0.19
C LEU A 233 13.58 -0.44 0.42
N GLU A 234 14.28 0.35 -0.42
CA GLU A 234 15.01 1.54 0.05
C GLU A 234 14.06 2.57 0.67
N GLY A 235 12.87 2.79 0.08
CA GLY A 235 11.84 3.65 0.66
C GLY A 235 11.39 3.19 2.05
N VAL A 236 11.17 1.89 2.23
CA VAL A 236 10.88 1.29 3.55
C VAL A 236 12.04 1.51 4.52
N LYS A 237 13.29 1.30 4.07
CA LYS A 237 14.49 1.51 4.89
C LYS A 237 14.60 2.98 5.34
N GLU A 238 14.44 3.94 4.43
CA GLU A 238 14.50 5.37 4.78
C GLU A 238 13.52 5.74 5.89
N LEU A 239 12.28 5.25 5.80
CA LEU A 239 11.27 5.46 6.83
C LEU A 239 11.65 4.85 8.19
N LYS A 240 12.26 3.65 8.18
CA LYS A 240 12.64 2.93 9.39
C LYS A 240 13.88 3.52 10.09
N THR A 241 14.74 4.22 9.37
CA THR A 241 16.03 4.69 9.85
C THR A 241 16.14 6.21 10.00
N ASP A 242 15.26 6.98 9.35
CA ASP A 242 15.21 8.43 9.42
C ASP A 242 13.81 8.88 9.88
N ARG A 243 13.64 9.01 11.21
CA ARG A 243 12.36 9.37 11.85
C ARG A 243 11.85 10.74 11.38
N GLU A 244 12.73 11.74 11.32
CA GLU A 244 12.32 13.10 10.94
C GLU A 244 11.90 13.16 9.48
N PHE A 245 12.58 12.44 8.61
CA PHE A 245 12.16 12.29 7.22
C PHE A 245 10.81 11.57 7.11
N ALA A 246 10.60 10.48 7.84
CA ALA A 246 9.33 9.75 7.82
C ALA A 246 8.16 10.65 8.25
N ILE A 247 8.36 11.46 9.30
CA ILE A 247 7.37 12.44 9.77
C ILE A 247 7.12 13.52 8.73
N ALA A 248 8.19 14.04 8.09
CA ALA A 248 8.06 15.06 7.04
C ALA A 248 7.28 14.53 5.82
N VAL A 249 7.55 13.29 5.38
CA VAL A 249 6.80 12.63 4.30
C VAL A 249 5.32 12.51 4.67
N MET A 250 5.01 12.00 5.87
CA MET A 250 3.62 11.91 6.34
C MET A 250 2.95 13.28 6.38
N ALA A 251 3.59 14.29 6.97
CA ALA A 251 3.04 15.64 7.06
C ALA A 251 2.70 16.21 5.69
N SER A 252 3.64 16.11 4.74
CA SER A 252 3.48 16.63 3.37
C SER A 252 2.31 15.95 2.64
N HIS A 253 2.32 14.63 2.56
CA HIS A 253 1.35 13.86 1.76
C HIS A 253 -0.03 13.78 2.42
N LEU A 254 -0.10 13.77 3.75
CA LEU A 254 -1.38 13.79 4.49
C LEU A 254 -1.93 15.20 4.70
N ARG A 255 -1.20 16.24 4.25
CA ARG A 255 -1.57 17.66 4.41
C ARG A 255 -1.76 18.04 5.87
N MET A 256 -0.84 17.62 6.72
CA MET A 256 -0.80 17.92 8.14
C MET A 256 0.27 18.98 8.43
N ASP A 257 0.03 19.81 9.42
CA ASP A 257 1.02 20.79 9.88
C ASP A 257 2.06 20.08 10.76
N PRO A 258 3.36 20.07 10.38
CA PRO A 258 4.39 19.31 11.10
C PRO A 258 4.64 19.78 12.52
N LYS A 259 4.18 20.98 12.90
CA LYS A 259 4.30 21.52 14.27
C LYS A 259 3.02 21.31 15.07
N LYS A 260 1.85 21.66 14.51
CA LYS A 260 0.55 21.54 15.20
C LYS A 260 0.12 20.08 15.35
N ASP A 261 0.40 19.27 14.35
CA ASP A 261 -0.01 17.87 14.31
C ASP A 261 1.13 16.90 14.70
N ARG A 262 2.20 17.43 15.32
CA ARG A 262 3.43 16.68 15.63
C ARG A 262 3.14 15.38 16.40
N GLU A 263 2.35 15.44 17.46
CA GLU A 263 1.97 14.28 18.25
C GLU A 263 1.27 13.21 17.42
N ALA A 264 0.28 13.60 16.60
CA ALA A 264 -0.44 12.66 15.75
C ALA A 264 0.45 12.04 14.66
N LEU A 265 1.43 12.77 14.16
CA LEU A 265 2.42 12.27 13.21
C LEU A 265 3.38 11.28 13.89
N GLU A 266 3.81 11.56 15.11
CA GLU A 266 4.66 10.68 15.91
C GLU A 266 3.96 9.37 16.29
N ASP A 267 2.70 9.46 16.73
CA ASP A 267 1.85 8.29 16.99
C ASP A 267 1.72 7.42 15.73
N SER A 268 1.49 8.08 14.59
CA SER A 268 1.38 7.39 13.29
C SER A 268 2.70 6.74 12.87
N PHE A 269 3.82 7.41 13.09
CA PHE A 269 5.15 6.85 12.84
C PHE A 269 5.39 5.61 13.70
N GLN A 270 5.12 5.72 15.00
CA GLN A 270 5.31 4.61 15.92
C GLN A 270 4.41 3.42 15.55
N GLU A 271 3.10 3.64 15.43
CA GLU A 271 2.15 2.56 15.17
C GLU A 271 2.31 1.96 13.78
N VAL A 272 2.39 2.79 12.72
CA VAL A 272 2.38 2.30 11.35
C VAL A 272 3.78 1.90 10.88
N VAL A 273 4.76 2.80 11.03
CA VAL A 273 6.10 2.57 10.47
C VAL A 273 6.90 1.62 11.34
N ILE A 274 6.93 1.82 12.66
CA ILE A 274 7.80 1.03 13.54
C ILE A 274 7.18 -0.32 13.88
N GLU A 275 5.91 -0.37 14.31
CA GLU A 275 5.30 -1.59 14.85
C GLU A 275 4.70 -2.50 13.77
N GLN A 276 4.05 -1.93 12.75
CA GLN A 276 3.29 -2.73 11.79
C GLN A 276 4.01 -2.97 10.47
N MET A 277 4.80 -2.00 9.99
CA MET A 277 5.48 -2.13 8.71
C MET A 277 6.65 -3.10 8.82
N LEU A 278 6.68 -4.11 7.96
CA LEU A 278 7.77 -5.07 7.85
C LEU A 278 9.04 -4.40 7.29
N LYS A 279 10.20 -4.65 7.88
CA LYS A 279 11.51 -4.18 7.36
C LYS A 279 11.79 -4.74 5.96
N ILE A 280 11.44 -6.01 5.76
CA ILE A 280 11.57 -6.71 4.48
C ILE A 280 10.17 -7.16 4.08
N PRO A 281 9.56 -6.55 3.05
CA PRO A 281 8.22 -6.85 2.58
C PRO A 281 8.11 -8.27 1.98
N GLN A 282 7.80 -9.25 2.79
CA GLN A 282 7.62 -10.65 2.36
C GLN A 282 6.14 -11.04 2.32
N ILE A 283 5.81 -11.97 1.43
CA ILE A 283 4.46 -12.54 1.36
C ILE A 283 4.20 -13.41 2.60
N ASN A 284 3.13 -13.08 3.31
CA ASN A 284 2.57 -13.90 4.37
C ASN A 284 1.39 -14.72 3.82
N LEU A 285 1.63 -16.00 3.57
CA LEU A 285 0.62 -16.91 2.99
C LEU A 285 -0.59 -17.13 3.92
N GLU A 286 -0.38 -17.06 5.23
CA GLU A 286 -1.48 -17.14 6.20
C GLU A 286 -2.40 -15.93 6.08
N ALA A 287 -1.83 -14.73 5.95
CA ALA A 287 -2.61 -13.51 5.73
C ALA A 287 -3.46 -13.61 4.45
N VAL A 288 -2.90 -14.14 3.37
CA VAL A 288 -3.63 -14.36 2.11
C VAL A 288 -4.73 -15.41 2.30
N LYS A 289 -4.45 -16.50 3.05
CA LYS A 289 -5.44 -17.53 3.37
C LYS A 289 -6.61 -16.93 4.17
N VAL A 290 -6.33 -16.15 5.21
CA VAL A 290 -7.38 -15.47 5.99
C VAL A 290 -8.21 -14.56 5.08
N ALA A 291 -7.60 -13.81 4.18
CA ALA A 291 -8.32 -12.97 3.23
C ALA A 291 -9.22 -13.79 2.29
N LEU A 292 -8.77 -14.96 1.81
CA LEU A 292 -9.58 -15.89 1.02
C LEU A 292 -10.77 -16.44 1.82
N ASP A 293 -10.55 -16.79 3.08
CA ASP A 293 -11.60 -17.30 3.97
C ASP A 293 -12.67 -16.22 4.25
N LEU A 294 -12.24 -14.95 4.40
CA LEU A 294 -13.13 -13.82 4.60
C LEU A 294 -14.03 -13.50 3.40
N LEU A 295 -13.64 -13.88 2.18
CA LEU A 295 -14.50 -13.75 1.01
C LEU A 295 -15.75 -14.66 1.11
N GLY A 296 -15.65 -15.78 1.83
CA GLY A 296 -16.78 -16.68 2.11
C GLY A 296 -17.57 -17.01 0.85
N LYS A 297 -18.89 -16.70 0.88
CA LYS A 297 -19.83 -16.90 -0.24
C LYS A 297 -19.56 -16.02 -1.46
N ASP A 298 -18.80 -14.92 -1.30
CA ASP A 298 -18.47 -14.01 -2.40
C ASP A 298 -17.33 -14.54 -3.26
N ARG A 299 -16.66 -15.61 -2.84
CA ARG A 299 -15.69 -16.34 -3.63
C ARG A 299 -16.41 -17.31 -4.58
N PRO A 300 -16.13 -17.25 -5.90
CA PRO A 300 -16.67 -18.24 -6.84
C PRO A 300 -16.30 -19.68 -6.45
N ALA A 301 -17.22 -20.61 -6.62
CA ALA A 301 -17.01 -22.02 -6.24
C ALA A 301 -15.83 -22.69 -6.96
N ASN A 302 -15.51 -22.25 -8.18
CA ASN A 302 -14.40 -22.72 -8.99
C ASN A 302 -13.09 -21.97 -8.74
N ALA A 303 -13.07 -20.94 -7.87
CA ALA A 303 -11.83 -20.21 -7.53
C ALA A 303 -10.92 -21.08 -6.64
N SER A 304 -9.62 -21.02 -6.89
CA SER A 304 -8.64 -21.74 -6.08
C SER A 304 -8.74 -21.34 -4.60
N THR A 305 -8.55 -22.30 -3.72
CA THR A 305 -8.40 -22.11 -2.27
C THR A 305 -6.95 -22.01 -1.84
N ASN A 306 -6.01 -22.28 -2.75
CA ASN A 306 -4.59 -22.21 -2.46
C ASN A 306 -4.09 -20.75 -2.50
N PRO A 307 -3.62 -20.17 -1.39
CA PRO A 307 -3.15 -18.79 -1.36
C PRO A 307 -1.96 -18.52 -2.30
N ARG A 308 -1.18 -19.56 -2.64
CA ARG A 308 -0.04 -19.45 -3.56
C ARG A 308 -0.45 -19.06 -4.98
N ASP A 309 -1.69 -19.33 -5.39
CA ASP A 309 -2.19 -19.00 -6.72
C ASP A 309 -2.44 -17.49 -6.91
N TYR A 310 -2.39 -16.73 -5.84
CA TYR A 310 -2.67 -15.29 -5.83
C TYR A 310 -1.46 -14.42 -5.52
N VAL A 311 -0.29 -15.02 -5.35
CA VAL A 311 0.96 -14.32 -5.00
C VAL A 311 2.13 -14.80 -5.83
N ASP A 312 3.15 -13.93 -5.99
CA ASP A 312 4.45 -14.29 -6.56
C ASP A 312 5.57 -13.58 -5.81
N GLY A 313 6.11 -14.25 -4.80
CA GLY A 313 7.23 -13.77 -4.00
C GLY A 313 8.62 -13.98 -4.62
N SER A 314 8.72 -14.46 -5.86
CA SER A 314 9.99 -14.89 -6.46
C SER A 314 11.05 -13.78 -6.50
N LEU A 315 10.66 -12.56 -6.91
CA LEU A 315 11.57 -11.41 -6.96
C LEU A 315 12.04 -10.97 -5.57
N MET A 316 11.15 -10.98 -4.58
CA MET A 316 11.52 -10.68 -3.19
C MET A 316 12.48 -11.71 -2.62
N GLN A 317 12.26 -13.00 -2.92
CA GLN A 317 13.18 -14.07 -2.52
C GLN A 317 14.56 -13.92 -3.18
N GLU A 318 14.61 -13.48 -4.45
CA GLU A 318 15.86 -13.17 -5.15
C GLU A 318 16.62 -12.03 -4.46
N LEU A 319 15.92 -10.93 -4.10
CA LEU A 319 16.51 -9.80 -3.36
C LEU A 319 17.04 -10.19 -1.97
N ILE A 320 16.35 -11.09 -1.28
CA ILE A 320 16.79 -11.62 0.01
C ILE A 320 18.02 -12.52 -0.18
N LYS A 321 17.96 -13.49 -1.10
CA LYS A 321 19.07 -14.43 -1.37
C LYS A 321 20.34 -13.74 -1.85
N SER A 322 20.21 -12.63 -2.60
CA SER A 322 21.37 -11.81 -3.02
C SER A 322 21.98 -10.97 -1.88
N GLY A 323 21.34 -10.94 -0.71
CA GLY A 323 21.74 -10.09 0.41
C GLY A 323 21.35 -8.62 0.24
N PHE A 324 20.67 -8.24 -0.86
CA PHE A 324 20.31 -6.85 -1.10
C PHE A 324 19.43 -6.29 0.02
N ALA A 325 18.39 -7.03 0.41
CA ALA A 325 17.42 -6.57 1.40
C ALA A 325 18.06 -6.35 2.79
N GLU A 326 18.92 -7.24 3.24
CA GLU A 326 19.63 -7.16 4.54
C GLU A 326 20.70 -6.08 4.53
N ASN A 327 21.41 -5.89 3.41
CA ASN A 327 22.48 -4.90 3.27
C ASN A 327 21.95 -3.45 3.35
N LEU A 328 20.67 -3.22 3.09
CA LEU A 328 20.04 -1.90 3.27
C LEU A 328 20.09 -1.39 4.73
N TYR A 329 20.18 -2.29 5.70
CA TYR A 329 20.13 -1.98 7.13
C TYR A 329 21.50 -2.10 7.84
N ARG A 330 22.58 -2.36 7.10
CA ARG A 330 23.97 -2.35 7.56
C ARG A 330 24.56 -0.96 7.40
#